data_e655dd27fc65e64da7a83b832aee6255
#
_entry.id   e655dd27fc65e64da7a83b832aee6255
#
_cell.length_a   1.000
_cell.length_b   1.000
_cell.length_c   1.000
_cell.angle_alpha   90.00
_cell.angle_beta   90.00
_cell.angle_gamma   90.00
#
_symmetry.space_group_name_H-M   'P 1'
#
loop_
_entity.id
_entity.type
_entity.pdbx_description
1 polymer ?
#
loop_
_entity_poly.entity_id
_entity_poly.type
_entity_poly.pdbx_seq_one_letter_code
_entity_poly.pdbx_strand_id
1 'polypeptide(L)'
;MNQKQPKELRRGWTTGACATAASKAAFSALLEGRFPDPVQITLPKGQTPSFNLAREELGQDFAIASVIKDAGDDPDVTHQAMIESRVEFGTPGSGVCFRAGEGVGTVTKPGLALPVGEPAINPVPREMIRQHLEQVAESHKTAADVWVTISVPGGKELALKTWNPRLGIRDGISILGTTGIVVPFSCSAWIHSIHRGIDVARANGFEHAAACTGSTSEAFVQKHHNLPEEAMLDLSLIHISEPTRLEP
;
A
#
# COMPACT_ATOMS: atom_id res chain seq x y z
N MET A 1 -25.86 -36.33 -2.86
CA MET A 1 -24.80 -35.58 -2.21
C MET A 1 -24.80 -34.18 -2.83
N ASN A 2 -25.25 -33.17 -2.09
CA ASN A 2 -25.28 -31.79 -2.55
C ASN A 2 -23.84 -31.25 -2.48
N GLN A 3 -23.13 -31.19 -3.60
CA GLN A 3 -21.86 -30.46 -3.69
C GLN A 3 -22.20 -28.97 -3.48
N LYS A 4 -21.90 -28.41 -2.30
CA LYS A 4 -21.90 -26.98 -2.09
C LYS A 4 -20.90 -26.39 -3.08
N GLN A 5 -21.38 -25.58 -4.03
CA GLN A 5 -20.50 -24.79 -4.88
C GLN A 5 -19.54 -24.00 -3.98
N PRO A 6 -18.25 -23.97 -4.29
CA PRO A 6 -17.30 -23.17 -3.52
C PRO A 6 -17.78 -21.72 -3.52
N LYS A 7 -17.95 -21.15 -2.33
CA LYS A 7 -18.35 -19.75 -2.16
C LYS A 7 -17.24 -18.88 -2.76
N GLU A 8 -17.56 -18.08 -3.75
CA GLU A 8 -16.62 -17.11 -4.32
C GLU A 8 -16.16 -16.14 -3.23
N LEU A 9 -14.84 -16.02 -3.05
CA LEU A 9 -14.26 -15.13 -2.04
C LEU A 9 -14.46 -13.67 -2.44
N ARG A 10 -14.83 -12.84 -1.48
CA ARG A 10 -15.07 -11.42 -1.68
C ARG A 10 -13.76 -10.67 -1.83
N ARG A 11 -13.60 -9.95 -2.92
CA ARG A 11 -12.47 -9.04 -3.16
C ARG A 11 -12.59 -7.81 -2.26
N GLY A 12 -11.44 -7.18 -2.01
CA GLY A 12 -11.34 -5.95 -1.24
C GLY A 12 -10.56 -4.86 -1.95
N TRP A 13 -10.20 -3.81 -1.21
CA TRP A 13 -9.49 -2.64 -1.72
C TRP A 13 -8.08 -2.56 -1.12
N THR A 14 -7.12 -2.13 -1.91
CA THR A 14 -5.74 -1.92 -1.46
C THR A 14 -5.61 -0.63 -0.64
N THR A 15 -4.55 -0.51 0.16
CA THR A 15 -4.22 0.75 0.85
C THR A 15 -4.07 1.90 -0.15
N GLY A 16 -3.54 1.63 -1.36
CA GLY A 16 -3.43 2.62 -2.44
C GLY A 16 -4.78 3.15 -2.94
N ALA A 17 -5.77 2.26 -3.13
CA ALA A 17 -7.12 2.68 -3.53
C ALA A 17 -7.80 3.53 -2.45
N CYS A 18 -7.70 3.13 -1.17
CA CYS A 18 -8.24 3.90 -0.05
C CYS A 18 -7.56 5.27 0.08
N ALA A 19 -6.22 5.32 -0.04
CA ALA A 19 -5.47 6.58 -0.02
C ALA A 19 -5.87 7.50 -1.19
N THR A 20 -6.12 6.93 -2.38
CA THR A 20 -6.59 7.70 -3.54
C THR A 20 -7.97 8.29 -3.28
N ALA A 21 -8.89 7.51 -2.75
CA ALA A 21 -10.24 7.97 -2.41
C ALA A 21 -10.19 9.09 -1.36
N ALA A 22 -9.45 8.89 -0.27
CA ALA A 22 -9.27 9.89 0.77
C ALA A 22 -8.63 11.18 0.24
N SER A 23 -7.58 11.07 -0.59
CA SER A 23 -6.91 12.24 -1.18
C SER A 23 -7.81 13.03 -2.12
N LYS A 24 -8.57 12.33 -2.97
CA LYS A 24 -9.56 12.96 -3.86
C LYS A 24 -10.62 13.71 -3.07
N ALA A 25 -11.18 13.07 -2.02
CA ALA A 25 -12.21 13.70 -1.19
C ALA A 25 -11.67 14.94 -0.47
N ALA A 26 -10.47 14.84 0.13
CA ALA A 26 -9.84 15.98 0.81
C ALA A 26 -9.54 17.14 -0.15
N PHE A 27 -9.01 16.85 -1.34
CA PHE A 27 -8.71 17.91 -2.31
C PHE A 27 -9.99 18.56 -2.87
N SER A 28 -11.03 17.76 -3.16
CA SER A 28 -12.33 18.31 -3.54
C SER A 28 -12.89 19.23 -2.46
N ALA A 29 -12.82 18.81 -1.18
CA ALA A 29 -13.29 19.66 -0.09
C ALA A 29 -12.49 20.95 0.07
N LEU A 30 -11.17 20.91 -0.17
CA LEU A 30 -10.31 22.09 -0.12
C LEU A 30 -10.69 23.13 -1.20
N LEU A 31 -11.19 22.68 -2.35
CA LEU A 31 -11.61 23.56 -3.44
C LEU A 31 -13.10 23.97 -3.35
N GLU A 32 -13.97 23.06 -2.89
CA GLU A 32 -15.43 23.25 -2.92
C GLU A 32 -16.04 23.63 -1.56
N GLY A 33 -15.28 23.50 -0.47
CA GLY A 33 -15.77 23.72 0.90
C GLY A 33 -16.65 22.59 1.43
N ARG A 34 -16.72 21.45 0.74
CA ARG A 34 -17.52 20.28 1.13
C ARG A 34 -16.88 18.97 0.65
N PHE A 35 -17.06 17.90 1.40
CA PHE A 35 -16.57 16.58 1.02
C PHE A 35 -17.58 15.86 0.11
N PRO A 36 -17.10 15.18 -0.97
CA PRO A 36 -17.92 14.20 -1.68
C PRO A 36 -18.03 12.91 -0.86
N ASP A 37 -19.22 12.55 -0.39
CA ASP A 37 -19.45 11.29 0.29
C ASP A 37 -20.74 10.63 -0.25
N PRO A 38 -20.66 9.44 -0.89
CA PRO A 38 -19.45 8.67 -1.14
C PRO A 38 -18.54 9.29 -2.21
N VAL A 39 -17.23 9.07 -2.07
CA VAL A 39 -16.25 9.44 -3.09
C VAL A 39 -16.01 8.30 -4.08
N GLN A 40 -16.09 8.57 -5.36
CA GLN A 40 -15.82 7.60 -6.42
C GLN A 40 -14.43 7.81 -7.02
N ILE A 41 -13.69 6.73 -7.26
CA ILE A 41 -12.40 6.73 -7.98
C ILE A 41 -12.43 5.78 -9.16
N THR A 42 -11.51 5.96 -10.11
CA THR A 42 -11.28 5.02 -11.21
C THR A 42 -9.99 4.24 -10.95
N LEU A 43 -10.08 2.93 -10.91
CA LEU A 43 -8.92 2.05 -10.75
C LEU A 43 -8.17 1.84 -12.06
N PRO A 44 -6.90 1.40 -12.04
CA PRO A 44 -6.09 1.21 -13.25
C PRO A 44 -6.70 0.30 -14.32
N LYS A 45 -7.60 -0.61 -13.95
CA LYS A 45 -8.32 -1.50 -14.89
C LYS A 45 -9.73 -0.99 -15.24
N GLY A 46 -10.05 0.27 -14.93
CA GLY A 46 -11.31 0.92 -15.32
C GLY A 46 -12.50 0.70 -14.38
N GLN A 47 -12.36 -0.09 -13.29
CA GLN A 47 -13.44 -0.19 -12.30
C GLN A 47 -13.60 1.14 -11.55
N THR A 48 -14.83 1.47 -11.17
CA THR A 48 -15.16 2.75 -10.51
C THR A 48 -15.83 2.53 -9.14
N PRO A 49 -15.11 2.03 -8.13
CA PRO A 49 -15.65 1.87 -6.80
C PRO A 49 -15.96 3.20 -6.13
N SER A 50 -16.93 3.15 -5.20
CA SER A 50 -17.27 4.24 -4.29
C SER A 50 -16.87 3.90 -2.86
N PHE A 51 -16.36 4.89 -2.13
CA PHE A 51 -15.89 4.76 -0.76
C PHE A 51 -16.63 5.74 0.12
N ASN A 52 -17.21 5.27 1.22
CA ASN A 52 -17.74 6.13 2.25
C ASN A 52 -16.58 6.69 3.08
N LEU A 53 -16.70 7.95 3.46
CA LEU A 53 -15.73 8.60 4.33
C LEU A 53 -15.99 8.22 5.79
N ALA A 54 -14.90 7.98 6.52
CA ALA A 54 -14.95 7.65 7.96
C ALA A 54 -14.66 8.87 8.83
N ARG A 55 -13.92 9.85 8.29
CA ARG A 55 -13.62 11.12 8.94
C ARG A 55 -13.48 12.20 7.88
N GLU A 56 -13.95 13.38 8.23
CA GLU A 56 -13.85 14.60 7.44
C GLU A 56 -13.43 15.73 8.36
N GLU A 57 -12.47 16.55 7.91
CA GLU A 57 -12.05 17.77 8.60
C GLU A 57 -11.59 18.79 7.57
N LEU A 58 -12.24 19.95 7.57
CA LEU A 58 -11.90 21.07 6.68
C LEU A 58 -11.33 22.21 7.53
N GLY A 59 -10.06 22.51 7.31
CA GLY A 59 -9.38 23.67 7.89
C GLY A 59 -9.34 24.85 6.91
N GLN A 60 -8.62 25.90 7.28
CA GLN A 60 -8.46 27.08 6.42
C GLN A 60 -7.60 26.75 5.20
N ASP A 61 -6.47 26.06 5.38
CA ASP A 61 -5.47 25.79 4.34
C ASP A 61 -5.26 24.28 4.10
N PHE A 62 -6.12 23.43 4.68
CA PHE A 62 -6.03 21.98 4.55
C PHE A 62 -7.39 21.32 4.61
N ALA A 63 -7.45 20.13 4.07
CA ALA A 63 -8.57 19.19 4.31
C ALA A 63 -8.04 17.81 4.64
N ILE A 64 -8.77 17.09 5.49
CA ILE A 64 -8.48 15.70 5.86
C ILE A 64 -9.71 14.86 5.54
N ALA A 65 -9.51 13.75 4.86
CA ALA A 65 -10.53 12.71 4.71
C ALA A 65 -9.93 11.35 5.03
N SER A 66 -10.73 10.42 5.50
CA SER A 66 -10.28 9.05 5.72
C SER A 66 -11.29 8.02 5.23
N VAL A 67 -10.76 6.82 4.92
CA VAL A 67 -11.51 5.66 4.47
C VAL A 67 -11.10 4.46 5.31
N ILE A 68 -12.07 3.66 5.78
CA ILE A 68 -11.78 2.37 6.42
C ILE A 68 -11.52 1.33 5.33
N LYS A 69 -10.34 0.73 5.37
CA LYS A 69 -9.96 -0.28 4.38
C LYS A 69 -10.71 -1.59 4.60
N ASP A 70 -11.42 -2.02 3.58
CA ASP A 70 -12.02 -3.36 3.49
C ASP A 70 -11.19 -4.24 2.55
N ALA A 71 -10.50 -5.23 3.11
CA ALA A 71 -9.67 -6.17 2.34
C ALA A 71 -10.46 -7.36 1.76
N GLY A 72 -11.78 -7.40 1.92
CA GLY A 72 -12.58 -8.56 1.52
C GLY A 72 -12.35 -9.74 2.45
N ASP A 73 -12.26 -10.93 1.85
CA ASP A 73 -12.00 -12.17 2.59
C ASP A 73 -10.49 -12.49 2.67
N ASP A 74 -9.62 -11.54 2.31
CA ASP A 74 -8.16 -11.69 2.45
C ASP A 74 -7.73 -11.48 3.92
N PRO A 75 -6.84 -12.31 4.47
CA PRO A 75 -6.30 -12.16 5.82
C PRO A 75 -5.25 -11.02 5.91
N ASP A 76 -5.53 -9.90 5.29
CA ASP A 76 -4.66 -8.73 5.24
C ASP A 76 -4.59 -8.03 6.61
N VAL A 77 -3.38 -7.82 7.13
CA VAL A 77 -3.16 -7.16 8.43
C VAL A 77 -3.68 -5.72 8.46
N THR A 78 -3.87 -5.09 7.30
CA THR A 78 -4.42 -3.74 7.17
C THR A 78 -5.94 -3.73 6.98
N HIS A 79 -6.63 -4.90 7.09
CA HIS A 79 -8.09 -4.94 7.11
C HIS A 79 -8.63 -4.10 8.27
N GLN A 80 -9.64 -3.25 8.01
CA GLN A 80 -10.22 -2.27 8.94
C GLN A 80 -9.27 -1.16 9.42
N ALA A 81 -8.06 -1.04 8.84
CA ALA A 81 -7.23 0.12 9.10
C ALA A 81 -7.86 1.39 8.50
N MET A 82 -7.79 2.48 9.23
CA MET A 82 -8.17 3.81 8.73
C MET A 82 -7.02 4.37 7.88
N ILE A 83 -7.30 4.66 6.61
CA ILE A 83 -6.37 5.30 5.70
C ILE A 83 -6.79 6.76 5.57
N GLU A 84 -5.96 7.64 6.09
CA GLU A 84 -6.21 9.08 6.14
C GLU A 84 -5.32 9.81 5.15
N SER A 85 -5.87 10.82 4.50
CA SER A 85 -5.14 11.76 3.65
C SER A 85 -5.41 13.19 4.09
N ARG A 86 -4.35 13.91 4.43
CA ARG A 86 -4.33 15.36 4.59
C ARG A 86 -3.79 16.00 3.33
N VAL A 87 -4.56 16.91 2.74
CA VAL A 87 -4.18 17.66 1.55
C VAL A 87 -4.07 19.14 1.92
N GLU A 88 -2.96 19.76 1.52
CA GLU A 88 -2.63 21.17 1.75
C GLU A 88 -2.14 21.78 0.43
N PHE A 89 -2.42 23.06 0.20
CA PHE A 89 -1.85 23.75 -0.95
C PHE A 89 -0.32 23.78 -0.89
N GLY A 90 0.30 23.51 -2.01
CA GLY A 90 1.75 23.55 -2.22
C GLY A 90 2.19 24.86 -2.87
N THR A 91 3.47 24.93 -3.20
CA THR A 91 4.03 26.03 -3.99
C THR A 91 3.56 25.93 -5.44
N PRO A 92 3.15 27.01 -6.09
CA PRO A 92 2.77 26.99 -7.50
C PRO A 92 3.83 26.31 -8.38
N GLY A 93 3.40 25.34 -9.22
CA GLY A 93 4.26 24.56 -10.08
C GLY A 93 4.91 23.34 -9.42
N SER A 94 4.63 23.04 -8.14
CA SER A 94 5.19 21.87 -7.45
C SER A 94 4.55 20.54 -7.87
N GLY A 95 3.34 20.59 -8.43
CA GLY A 95 2.52 19.40 -8.65
C GLY A 95 2.14 18.70 -7.35
N VAL A 96 1.78 17.42 -7.46
CA VAL A 96 1.39 16.62 -6.30
C VAL A 96 2.63 16.03 -5.63
N CYS A 97 2.93 16.49 -4.42
CA CYS A 97 4.02 16.06 -3.57
C CYS A 97 3.51 15.16 -2.44
N PHE A 98 4.34 14.23 -1.95
CA PHE A 98 3.94 13.23 -0.96
C PHE A 98 4.76 13.31 0.32
N ARG A 99 4.10 13.05 1.47
CA ARG A 99 4.71 12.91 2.78
C ARG A 99 4.17 11.68 3.50
N ALA A 100 5.03 11.06 4.31
CA ALA A 100 4.58 10.08 5.29
C ALA A 100 4.03 10.83 6.50
N GLY A 101 2.81 10.51 6.88
CA GLY A 101 2.23 10.87 8.17
C GLY A 101 2.39 9.72 9.17
N GLU A 102 1.63 9.78 10.27
CA GLU A 102 1.64 8.74 11.30
C GLU A 102 1.38 7.35 10.69
N GLY A 103 2.21 6.36 11.05
CA GLY A 103 2.02 4.96 10.68
C GLY A 103 2.24 4.61 9.21
N VAL A 104 2.66 5.55 8.37
CA VAL A 104 3.20 5.29 7.03
C VAL A 104 4.72 5.24 7.11
N GLY A 105 5.31 4.18 6.57
CA GLY A 105 6.74 3.93 6.69
C GLY A 105 7.59 4.83 5.80
N THR A 106 8.88 4.88 6.13
CA THR A 106 9.92 5.52 5.32
C THR A 106 10.92 4.46 4.84
N VAL A 107 11.32 4.55 3.58
CA VAL A 107 12.33 3.67 2.98
C VAL A 107 13.70 4.02 3.54
N THR A 108 14.39 3.04 4.14
CA THR A 108 15.72 3.24 4.73
C THR A 108 16.81 2.43 4.06
N LYS A 109 16.45 1.50 3.16
CA LYS A 109 17.40 0.63 2.44
C LYS A 109 17.16 0.68 0.94
N PRO A 110 18.21 0.52 0.12
CA PRO A 110 18.08 0.41 -1.33
C PRO A 110 17.44 -0.93 -1.74
N GLY A 111 16.97 -1.03 -2.99
CA GLY A 111 16.41 -2.24 -3.59
C GLY A 111 14.90 -2.19 -3.78
N LEU A 112 14.22 -1.19 -3.24
CA LEU A 112 12.82 -0.91 -3.54
C LEU A 112 12.68 0.04 -4.74
N ALA A 113 11.47 0.11 -5.31
CA ALA A 113 11.18 1.06 -6.39
C ALA A 113 11.20 2.55 -5.95
N LEU A 114 11.33 2.78 -4.66
CA LEU A 114 11.41 4.11 -4.05
C LEU A 114 12.83 4.36 -3.54
N PRO A 115 13.37 5.57 -3.72
CA PRO A 115 14.65 5.97 -3.12
C PRO A 115 14.63 5.92 -1.60
N VAL A 116 15.83 5.79 -0.99
CA VAL A 116 16.00 5.93 0.45
C VAL A 116 15.60 7.34 0.89
N GLY A 117 14.88 7.44 1.99
CA GLY A 117 14.34 8.70 2.54
C GLY A 117 12.90 9.01 2.08
N GLU A 118 12.40 8.33 1.05
CA GLU A 118 11.05 8.55 0.55
C GLU A 118 9.97 7.87 1.42
N PRO A 119 8.76 8.49 1.52
CA PRO A 119 7.61 7.82 2.12
C PRO A 119 7.27 6.52 1.37
N ALA A 120 6.95 5.47 2.11
CA ALA A 120 6.63 4.15 1.55
C ALA A 120 5.24 4.15 0.85
N ILE A 121 5.05 5.09 -0.06
CA ILE A 121 3.91 5.18 -0.97
C ILE A 121 4.38 4.75 -2.34
N ASN A 122 3.97 3.58 -2.79
CA ASN A 122 4.49 2.96 -4.01
C ASN A 122 4.11 3.75 -5.28
N PRO A 123 4.85 3.55 -6.40
CA PRO A 123 4.63 4.34 -7.62
C PRO A 123 3.19 4.32 -8.15
N VAL A 124 2.53 3.15 -8.19
CA VAL A 124 1.15 3.06 -8.69
C VAL A 124 0.14 3.82 -7.82
N PRO A 125 0.11 3.68 -6.48
CA PRO A 125 -0.67 4.57 -5.61
C PRO A 125 -0.39 6.06 -5.82
N ARG A 126 0.88 6.46 -5.95
CA ARG A 126 1.23 7.88 -6.24
C ARG A 126 0.61 8.34 -7.55
N GLU A 127 0.70 7.52 -8.58
CA GLU A 127 0.12 7.83 -9.89
C GLU A 127 -1.40 7.91 -9.83
N MET A 128 -2.06 6.96 -9.17
CA MET A 128 -3.52 6.99 -8.96
C MET A 128 -3.96 8.28 -8.24
N ILE A 129 -3.25 8.67 -7.19
CA ILE A 129 -3.54 9.90 -6.46
C ILE A 129 -3.36 11.12 -7.39
N ARG A 130 -2.23 11.23 -8.09
CA ARG A 130 -1.97 12.35 -9.02
C ARG A 130 -3.08 12.50 -10.04
N GLN A 131 -3.41 11.44 -10.75
CA GLN A 131 -4.44 11.46 -11.80
C GLN A 131 -5.79 11.94 -11.28
N HIS A 132 -6.19 11.52 -10.08
CA HIS A 132 -7.48 11.93 -9.52
C HIS A 132 -7.45 13.39 -9.02
N LEU A 133 -6.35 13.84 -8.46
CA LEU A 133 -6.21 15.24 -8.05
C LEU A 133 -6.12 16.18 -9.26
N GLU A 134 -5.39 15.78 -10.30
CA GLU A 134 -5.32 16.53 -11.57
C GLU A 134 -6.70 16.64 -12.24
N GLN A 135 -7.50 15.56 -12.27
CA GLN A 135 -8.88 15.60 -12.77
C GLN A 135 -9.77 16.56 -11.97
N VAL A 136 -9.64 16.57 -10.63
CA VAL A 136 -10.37 17.53 -9.80
C VAL A 136 -9.90 18.96 -10.08
N ALA A 137 -8.60 19.19 -10.14
CA ALA A 137 -8.03 20.51 -10.45
C ALA A 137 -8.48 21.03 -11.82
N GLU A 138 -8.46 20.17 -12.85
CA GLU A 138 -8.92 20.52 -14.20
C GLU A 138 -10.39 20.96 -14.21
N SER A 139 -11.26 20.25 -13.49
CA SER A 139 -12.68 20.62 -13.37
C SER A 139 -12.88 22.00 -12.72
N HIS A 140 -11.94 22.42 -11.88
CA HIS A 140 -11.94 23.73 -11.20
C HIS A 140 -11.04 24.78 -11.89
N LYS A 141 -10.45 24.44 -13.05
CA LYS A 141 -9.54 25.34 -13.80
C LYS A 141 -8.36 25.84 -12.96
N THR A 142 -7.82 24.96 -12.12
CA THR A 142 -6.65 25.23 -11.28
C THR A 142 -5.59 24.16 -11.47
N ALA A 143 -4.42 24.30 -10.84
CA ALA A 143 -3.38 23.29 -10.81
C ALA A 143 -3.49 22.43 -9.53
N ALA A 144 -3.06 21.19 -9.60
CA ALA A 144 -2.95 20.29 -8.44
C ALA A 144 -1.59 20.47 -7.74
N ASP A 145 -1.27 21.69 -7.35
CA ASP A 145 -0.05 22.01 -6.60
C ASP A 145 -0.32 21.82 -5.10
N VAL A 146 -0.09 20.59 -4.61
CA VAL A 146 -0.49 20.19 -3.25
C VAL A 146 0.52 19.28 -2.60
N TRP A 147 0.55 19.31 -1.26
CA TRP A 147 1.13 18.27 -0.43
C TRP A 147 0.05 17.28 0.00
N VAL A 148 0.33 16.01 -0.22
CA VAL A 148 -0.51 14.89 0.20
C VAL A 148 0.24 14.12 1.29
N THR A 149 -0.25 14.21 2.52
CA THR A 149 0.27 13.46 3.66
C THR A 149 -0.65 12.28 3.93
N ILE A 150 -0.15 11.06 3.79
CA ILE A 150 -0.92 9.84 4.08
C ILE A 150 -0.57 9.35 5.47
N SER A 151 -1.58 9.09 6.29
CA SER A 151 -1.46 8.55 7.64
C SER A 151 -2.28 7.27 7.78
N VAL A 152 -1.81 6.40 8.67
CA VAL A 152 -2.53 5.18 9.08
C VAL A 152 -2.36 5.03 10.58
N PRO A 153 -3.29 5.56 11.38
CA PRO A 153 -3.23 5.42 12.84
C PRO A 153 -3.04 3.95 13.26
N GLY A 154 -2.06 3.67 14.13
CA GLY A 154 -1.67 2.32 14.49
C GLY A 154 -0.85 1.57 13.42
N GLY A 155 -0.48 2.21 12.34
CA GLY A 155 0.26 1.58 11.22
C GLY A 155 1.67 1.13 11.60
N LYS A 156 2.27 1.72 12.63
CA LYS A 156 3.58 1.29 13.14
C LYS A 156 3.52 -0.11 13.76
N GLU A 157 2.49 -0.38 14.54
CA GLU A 157 2.24 -1.70 15.14
C GLU A 157 1.82 -2.74 14.09
N LEU A 158 1.02 -2.32 13.11
CA LEU A 158 0.65 -3.17 11.98
C LEU A 158 1.87 -3.57 11.16
N ALA A 159 2.82 -2.66 10.95
CA ALA A 159 4.03 -2.92 10.16
C ALA A 159 4.88 -4.05 10.74
N LEU A 160 4.89 -4.24 12.06
CA LEU A 160 5.61 -5.33 12.72
C LEU A 160 5.09 -6.73 12.34
N LYS A 161 3.86 -6.80 11.81
CA LYS A 161 3.23 -8.04 11.31
C LYS A 161 3.37 -8.20 9.79
N THR A 162 4.17 -7.38 9.16
CA THR A 162 4.42 -7.37 7.70
C THR A 162 5.90 -7.58 7.41
N TRP A 163 6.24 -7.64 6.13
CA TRP A 163 7.64 -7.71 5.69
C TRP A 163 8.37 -6.35 5.71
N ASN A 164 7.68 -5.27 6.02
CA ASN A 164 8.26 -3.93 5.99
C ASN A 164 9.59 -3.81 6.74
N PRO A 165 9.75 -4.33 7.98
CA PRO A 165 11.03 -4.26 8.68
C PRO A 165 12.17 -4.92 7.91
N ARG A 166 11.94 -6.09 7.29
CA ARG A 166 12.92 -6.83 6.47
C ARG A 166 13.27 -6.09 5.18
N LEU A 167 12.30 -5.40 4.59
CA LEU A 167 12.49 -4.58 3.39
C LEU A 167 13.15 -3.21 3.69
N GLY A 168 13.48 -2.94 4.94
CA GLY A 168 14.05 -1.65 5.34
C GLY A 168 13.05 -0.50 5.29
N ILE A 169 11.75 -0.81 5.47
CA ILE A 169 10.71 0.20 5.65
C ILE A 169 10.45 0.35 7.15
N ARG A 170 10.71 1.52 7.69
CA ARG A 170 10.64 1.80 9.13
C ARG A 170 9.46 2.70 9.48
N ASP A 171 8.99 2.60 10.72
CA ASP A 171 7.99 3.45 11.36
C ASP A 171 6.56 3.37 10.81
N GLY A 172 6.26 2.41 9.92
CA GLY A 172 4.90 2.23 9.44
C GLY A 172 4.74 1.23 8.31
N ILE A 173 3.51 1.14 7.82
CA ILE A 173 3.13 0.30 6.69
C ILE A 173 3.44 0.98 5.35
N SER A 174 3.38 0.18 4.28
CA SER A 174 3.45 0.70 2.90
C SER A 174 2.06 0.97 2.35
N ILE A 175 1.93 2.06 1.60
CA ILE A 175 0.75 2.33 0.77
C ILE A 175 1.01 1.70 -0.60
N LEU A 176 0.29 0.61 -0.90
CA LEU A 176 0.57 -0.25 -2.05
C LEU A 176 -0.70 -0.74 -2.76
N GLY A 177 -0.48 -1.41 -3.88
CA GLY A 177 -1.51 -2.01 -4.72
C GLY A 177 -1.41 -1.55 -6.17
N THR A 178 -1.21 -2.48 -7.08
CA THR A 178 -1.04 -2.18 -8.53
C THR A 178 -2.36 -2.08 -9.27
N THR A 179 -3.41 -2.71 -8.77
CA THR A 179 -4.73 -2.73 -9.41
C THR A 179 -5.80 -1.98 -8.63
N GLY A 180 -5.51 -1.60 -7.39
CA GLY A 180 -6.50 -1.07 -6.43
C GLY A 180 -7.36 -2.15 -5.77
N ILE A 181 -7.33 -3.39 -6.26
CA ILE A 181 -8.16 -4.50 -5.79
C ILE A 181 -7.29 -5.53 -5.05
N VAL A 182 -7.77 -5.99 -3.89
CA VAL A 182 -7.24 -7.15 -3.17
C VAL A 182 -7.96 -8.40 -3.67
N VAL A 183 -7.20 -9.38 -4.14
CA VAL A 183 -7.69 -10.71 -4.46
C VAL A 183 -7.28 -11.63 -3.32
N PRO A 184 -8.24 -12.21 -2.57
CA PRO A 184 -7.92 -13.06 -1.43
C PRO A 184 -7.01 -14.23 -1.79
N PHE A 185 -6.01 -14.50 -0.95
CA PHE A 185 -5.03 -15.58 -1.11
C PHE A 185 -4.28 -15.55 -2.45
N SER A 186 -3.93 -14.36 -2.93
CA SER A 186 -3.25 -14.17 -4.21
C SER A 186 -1.82 -14.70 -4.19
N CYS A 187 -1.56 -15.81 -4.86
CA CYS A 187 -0.20 -16.35 -5.06
C CYS A 187 0.72 -15.34 -5.75
N SER A 188 0.21 -14.59 -6.73
CA SER A 188 1.01 -13.58 -7.42
C SER A 188 1.48 -12.44 -6.49
N ALA A 189 0.64 -12.01 -5.56
CA ALA A 189 1.02 -11.00 -4.56
C ALA A 189 2.13 -11.51 -3.65
N TRP A 190 2.06 -12.79 -3.23
CA TRP A 190 3.09 -13.43 -2.43
C TRP A 190 4.42 -13.53 -3.17
N ILE A 191 4.41 -14.01 -4.42
CA ILE A 191 5.59 -14.09 -5.27
C ILE A 191 6.25 -12.71 -5.44
N HIS A 192 5.45 -11.66 -5.64
CA HIS A 192 5.97 -10.29 -5.70
C HIS A 192 6.68 -9.86 -4.40
N SER A 193 6.18 -10.28 -3.23
CA SER A 193 6.83 -9.98 -1.96
C SER A 193 8.19 -10.66 -1.85
N ILE A 194 8.30 -11.92 -2.29
CA ILE A 194 9.57 -12.65 -2.34
C ILE A 194 10.56 -11.95 -3.26
N HIS A 195 10.14 -11.55 -4.48
CA HIS A 195 11.00 -10.82 -5.40
C HIS A 195 11.51 -9.51 -4.78
N ARG A 196 10.68 -8.77 -4.07
CA ARG A 196 11.10 -7.56 -3.34
C ARG A 196 12.14 -7.85 -2.27
N GLY A 197 11.98 -8.94 -1.52
CA GLY A 197 12.98 -9.40 -0.56
C GLY A 197 14.33 -9.69 -1.23
N ILE A 198 14.32 -10.37 -2.38
CA ILE A 198 15.53 -10.65 -3.16
C ILE A 198 16.16 -9.36 -3.68
N ASP A 199 15.38 -8.43 -4.23
CA ASP A 199 15.86 -7.14 -4.74
C ASP A 199 16.56 -6.34 -3.62
N VAL A 200 15.96 -6.29 -2.42
CA VAL A 200 16.55 -5.63 -1.25
C VAL A 200 17.82 -6.35 -0.80
N ALA A 201 17.83 -7.66 -0.69
CA ALA A 201 19.02 -8.44 -0.31
C ALA A 201 20.18 -8.17 -1.28
N ARG A 202 19.94 -8.23 -2.58
CA ARG A 202 20.96 -7.94 -3.63
C ARG A 202 21.47 -6.50 -3.56
N ALA A 203 20.57 -5.53 -3.41
CA ALA A 203 20.94 -4.12 -3.35
C ALA A 203 21.78 -3.78 -2.09
N ASN A 204 21.63 -4.57 -1.02
CA ASN A 204 22.43 -4.46 0.20
C ASN A 204 23.70 -5.32 0.19
N GLY A 205 24.03 -5.95 -0.93
CA GLY A 205 25.29 -6.71 -1.10
C GLY A 205 25.28 -8.09 -0.43
N PHE A 206 24.14 -8.67 -0.11
CA PHE A 206 24.09 -10.03 0.43
C PHE A 206 24.31 -11.03 -0.69
N GLU A 207 25.32 -11.88 -0.52
CA GLU A 207 25.66 -12.96 -1.46
C GLU A 207 24.73 -14.17 -1.30
N HIS A 208 24.11 -14.32 -0.13
CA HIS A 208 23.24 -15.45 0.21
C HIS A 208 21.93 -14.95 0.79
N ALA A 209 20.84 -15.59 0.37
CA ALA A 209 19.52 -15.47 0.98
C ALA A 209 18.99 -16.88 1.27
N ALA A 210 18.24 -17.02 2.35
CA ALA A 210 17.62 -18.29 2.72
C ALA A 210 16.10 -18.15 2.68
N ALA A 211 15.44 -19.18 2.17
CA ALA A 211 14.00 -19.27 2.08
C ALA A 211 13.47 -20.40 2.98
N CYS A 212 12.55 -20.07 3.88
CA CYS A 212 12.03 -21.00 4.87
C CYS A 212 10.49 -21.00 4.86
N THR A 213 9.89 -22.14 5.23
CA THR A 213 8.43 -22.32 5.21
C THR A 213 7.77 -22.15 6.58
N GLY A 214 8.47 -21.58 7.54
CA GLY A 214 7.92 -21.31 8.86
C GLY A 214 8.97 -20.78 9.83
N SER A 215 8.51 -20.13 10.89
CA SER A 215 9.33 -19.41 11.85
C SER A 215 10.39 -20.28 12.55
N THR A 216 10.10 -21.55 12.83
CA THR A 216 11.06 -22.48 13.46
C THR A 216 12.23 -22.79 12.52
N SER A 217 11.95 -23.13 11.25
CA SER A 217 12.99 -23.39 10.26
C SER A 217 13.78 -22.12 9.93
N GLU A 218 13.11 -20.98 9.88
CA GLU A 218 13.72 -19.68 9.67
C GLU A 218 14.72 -19.33 10.78
N ALA A 219 14.30 -19.42 12.04
CA ALA A 219 15.16 -19.13 13.19
C ALA A 219 16.39 -20.07 13.24
N PHE A 220 16.20 -21.35 12.88
CA PHE A 220 17.31 -22.31 12.81
C PHE A 220 18.32 -21.92 11.72
N VAL A 221 17.85 -21.70 10.50
CA VAL A 221 18.72 -21.36 9.35
C VAL A 221 19.43 -20.04 9.58
N GLN A 222 18.70 -19.02 10.06
CA GLN A 222 19.26 -17.71 10.38
C GLN A 222 20.42 -17.82 11.37
N LYS A 223 20.21 -18.55 12.47
CA LYS A 223 21.23 -18.76 13.49
C LYS A 223 22.42 -19.61 12.99
N HIS A 224 22.14 -20.69 12.25
CA HIS A 224 23.16 -21.63 11.77
C HIS A 224 24.10 -20.98 10.73
N HIS A 225 23.55 -20.16 9.85
CA HIS A 225 24.32 -19.48 8.79
C HIS A 225 24.65 -18.02 9.11
N ASN A 226 24.30 -17.52 10.30
CA ASN A 226 24.50 -16.13 10.72
C ASN A 226 23.98 -15.10 9.68
N LEU A 227 22.80 -15.36 9.12
CA LEU A 227 22.19 -14.50 8.12
C LEU A 227 21.44 -13.33 8.78
N PRO A 228 21.50 -12.13 8.20
CA PRO A 228 20.69 -11.00 8.66
C PRO A 228 19.22 -11.23 8.32
N GLU A 229 18.31 -10.55 9.02
CA GLU A 229 16.87 -10.70 8.84
C GLU A 229 16.43 -10.38 7.39
N GLU A 230 17.08 -9.44 6.75
CA GLU A 230 16.83 -9.02 5.37
C GLU A 230 17.20 -10.06 4.31
N ALA A 231 18.04 -11.03 4.67
CA ALA A 231 18.38 -12.18 3.81
C ALA A 231 17.46 -13.39 4.01
N MET A 232 16.47 -13.26 4.91
CA MET A 232 15.51 -14.33 5.18
C MET A 232 14.22 -14.08 4.40
N LEU A 233 13.80 -15.08 3.61
CA LEU A 233 12.60 -15.08 2.80
C LEU A 233 11.62 -16.10 3.36
N ASP A 234 10.35 -15.67 3.56
CA ASP A 234 9.30 -16.58 4.01
C ASP A 234 8.58 -17.16 2.80
N LEU A 235 8.58 -18.49 2.70
CA LEU A 235 7.88 -19.26 1.68
C LEU A 235 6.66 -19.95 2.28
N SER A 236 5.53 -19.85 1.60
CA SER A 236 4.38 -20.68 1.93
C SER A 236 4.55 -22.11 1.40
N LEU A 237 4.07 -23.12 2.14
CA LEU A 237 4.05 -24.53 1.69
C LEU A 237 3.36 -24.72 0.34
N ILE A 238 2.38 -23.89 0.01
CA ILE A 238 1.66 -23.93 -1.28
C ILE A 238 2.59 -23.67 -2.47
N HIS A 239 3.67 -22.91 -2.30
CA HIS A 239 4.66 -22.63 -3.35
C HIS A 239 5.65 -23.80 -3.57
N ILE A 240 5.70 -24.74 -2.64
CA ILE A 240 6.56 -25.94 -2.73
C ILE A 240 5.78 -27.10 -3.35
N SER A 241 4.50 -27.22 -3.02
CA SER A 241 3.63 -28.31 -3.48
C SER A 241 3.13 -28.15 -4.92
N GLU A 242 3.09 -26.94 -5.42
CA GLU A 242 2.76 -26.64 -6.81
C GLU A 242 3.93 -25.91 -7.50
N PRO A 243 4.95 -26.66 -7.98
CA PRO A 243 5.98 -26.05 -8.81
C PRO A 243 5.28 -25.45 -10.05
N THR A 244 5.33 -24.15 -10.16
CA THR A 244 4.84 -23.43 -11.36
C THR A 244 5.52 -24.07 -12.55
N ARG A 245 4.78 -24.81 -13.40
CA ARG A 245 5.25 -25.16 -14.72
C ARG A 245 5.51 -23.83 -15.43
N LEU A 246 6.78 -23.52 -15.60
CA LEU A 246 7.18 -22.56 -16.61
C LEU A 246 6.78 -23.20 -17.94
N GLU A 247 5.67 -22.75 -18.50
CA GLU A 247 5.34 -23.08 -19.89
C GLU A 247 6.42 -22.46 -20.76
N PRO A 248 6.92 -23.21 -21.76
CA PRO A 248 8.01 -22.80 -22.64
C PRO A 248 7.65 -21.58 -23.49
#